data_7d89e8329fc96377b0dabd6577b42133
#
_entry.id   7d89e8329fc96377b0dabd6577b42133
#
_cell.length_a   1.000
_cell.length_b   1.000
_cell.length_c   1.000
_cell.angle_alpha   90.00
_cell.angle_beta   90.00
_cell.angle_gamma   90.00
#
_symmetry.space_group_name_H-M   'P 1'
#
loop_
_entity.id
_entity.type
_entity.pdbx_description
1 polymer ?
#
loop_
_entity_poly.entity_id
_entity_poly.type
_entity_poly.pdbx_seq_one_letter_code
_entity_poly.pdbx_strand_id
1 'polypeptide(L)'
;AHVVTQYWFDKREGRGVVADLSELEQKREKLEQTPAFYACLPLLPIALLLVFNKFVWGVSMNVATAMFIAWIASFFIDLITRRNIKESFDLSFAMFKGMGSILTSTVGLIFVAAFFAKGLQNIGIVALLMHGADSIGLGYTGSSVVLSAIVGVVTILTGSGVAAFTSLGQLVPAAAQSFGENGISMMLMMHTASEMLRAMSPVAGVIIIVAGFAKVNPLTMVKRTIVPCLTGYVVMLITVSVLF
;
A
#
# COMPACT_ATOMS: atom_id res chain seq x y z
N ALA A 1 3.88 14.30 14.12
CA ALA A 1 5.23 14.31 13.54
C ALA A 1 5.25 14.98 12.15
N HIS A 2 4.44 14.53 11.17
CA HIS A 2 4.51 15.00 9.78
C HIS A 2 4.31 16.52 9.62
N VAL A 3 3.25 17.10 10.22
CA VAL A 3 2.95 18.55 10.12
C VAL A 3 4.08 19.41 10.70
N VAL A 4 4.61 19.02 11.85
CA VAL A 4 5.72 19.76 12.51
C VAL A 4 7.00 19.69 11.68
N THR A 5 7.31 18.52 11.13
CA THR A 5 8.50 18.34 10.28
C THR A 5 8.39 19.14 8.99
N GLN A 6 7.22 19.15 8.33
CA GLN A 6 7.00 19.95 7.12
C GLN A 6 7.11 21.44 7.39
N TYR A 7 6.47 21.94 8.44
CA TYR A 7 6.56 23.34 8.84
C TYR A 7 8.02 23.78 9.08
N TRP A 8 8.82 22.93 9.73
CA TRP A 8 10.23 23.21 10.01
C TRP A 8 11.06 23.27 8.72
N PHE A 9 10.85 22.31 7.78
CA PHE A 9 11.51 22.30 6.48
C PHE A 9 11.11 23.51 5.62
N ASP A 10 9.83 23.85 5.57
CA ASP A 10 9.33 24.99 4.78
C ASP A 10 9.91 26.30 5.28
N LYS A 11 10.01 26.48 6.62
CA LYS A 11 10.65 27.63 7.23
C LYS A 11 12.13 27.73 6.91
N ARG A 12 12.84 26.58 6.83
CA ARG A 12 14.28 26.54 6.58
C ARG A 12 14.64 26.72 5.11
N GLU A 13 13.81 26.21 4.21
CA GLU A 13 14.07 26.23 2.76
C GLU A 13 13.47 27.44 2.07
N GLY A 14 12.64 28.23 2.75
CA GLY A 14 11.98 29.44 2.19
C GLY A 14 11.03 29.12 1.03
N ARG A 15 10.63 27.86 0.89
CA ARG A 15 9.77 27.37 -0.19
C ARG A 15 8.34 27.23 0.31
N GLY A 16 7.53 28.26 0.09
CA GLY A 16 6.08 28.08 0.04
C GLY A 16 5.73 27.18 -1.17
N VAL A 17 4.60 26.49 -1.10
CA VAL A 17 4.10 25.63 -2.20
C VAL A 17 3.89 26.52 -3.45
N VAL A 18 4.81 26.47 -4.40
CA VAL A 18 4.60 27.01 -5.75
C VAL A 18 3.97 25.88 -6.56
N ALA A 19 2.66 25.69 -6.40
CA ALA A 19 1.90 24.85 -7.32
C ALA A 19 1.79 25.62 -8.66
N ASP A 20 2.08 24.96 -9.76
CA ASP A 20 1.84 25.51 -11.10
C ASP A 20 0.32 25.53 -11.33
N LEU A 21 -0.27 26.69 -11.06
CA LEU A 21 -1.73 26.87 -11.11
C LEU A 21 -2.29 26.64 -12.51
N SER A 22 -1.48 26.81 -13.56
CA SER A 22 -1.92 26.68 -14.96
C SER A 22 -2.32 25.24 -15.33
N GLU A 23 -1.58 24.23 -14.86
CA GLU A 23 -1.97 22.81 -15.05
C GLU A 23 -3.18 22.41 -14.20
N LEU A 24 -3.31 23.02 -13.03
CA LEU A 24 -4.47 22.80 -12.17
C LEU A 24 -5.73 23.44 -12.76
N GLU A 25 -5.62 24.62 -13.38
CA GLU A 25 -6.73 25.28 -14.05
C GLU A 25 -7.21 24.50 -15.28
N GLN A 26 -6.31 23.98 -16.13
CA GLN A 26 -6.70 23.13 -17.24
C GLN A 26 -7.36 21.80 -16.81
N LYS A 27 -6.91 21.22 -15.71
CA LYS A 27 -7.55 20.03 -15.13
C LYS A 27 -8.90 20.39 -14.50
N ARG A 28 -9.03 21.56 -13.91
CA ARG A 28 -10.27 22.06 -13.31
C ARG A 28 -11.33 22.30 -14.37
N GLU A 29 -10.96 22.88 -15.52
CA GLU A 29 -11.87 23.13 -16.64
C GLU A 29 -12.42 21.82 -17.22
N LYS A 30 -11.62 20.75 -17.28
CA LYS A 30 -12.08 19.39 -17.64
C LYS A 30 -12.96 18.75 -16.57
N LEU A 31 -12.73 19.03 -15.29
CA LEU A 31 -13.53 18.54 -14.18
C LEU A 31 -14.89 19.24 -14.08
N GLU A 32 -14.98 20.53 -14.42
CA GLU A 32 -16.24 21.28 -14.44
C GLU A 32 -17.25 20.75 -15.47
N GLN A 33 -16.79 20.05 -16.51
CA GLN A 33 -17.64 19.38 -17.48
C GLN A 33 -18.16 18.01 -17.01
N THR A 34 -17.66 17.51 -15.87
CA THR A 34 -18.06 16.20 -15.34
C THR A 34 -19.10 16.38 -14.24
N PRO A 35 -20.28 15.76 -14.34
CA PRO A 35 -21.30 15.86 -13.31
C PRO A 35 -20.77 15.45 -11.93
N ALA A 36 -21.06 16.24 -10.89
CA ALA A 36 -20.52 16.04 -9.54
C ALA A 36 -20.83 14.66 -8.93
N PHE A 37 -21.92 14.00 -9.36
CA PHE A 37 -22.27 12.67 -8.84
C PHE A 37 -21.29 11.56 -9.24
N TYR A 38 -20.47 11.76 -10.31
CA TYR A 38 -19.40 10.80 -10.64
C TYR A 38 -18.38 10.65 -9.49
N ALA A 39 -18.21 11.67 -8.65
CA ALA A 39 -17.36 11.58 -7.47
C ALA A 39 -17.87 10.57 -6.42
N CYS A 40 -19.17 10.22 -6.45
CA CYS A 40 -19.74 9.22 -5.56
C CYS A 40 -19.56 7.78 -6.05
N LEU A 41 -19.31 7.55 -7.34
CA LEU A 41 -19.19 6.20 -7.92
C LEU A 41 -18.07 5.35 -7.26
N PRO A 42 -16.87 5.87 -6.96
CA PRO A 42 -15.85 5.11 -6.25
C PRO A 42 -16.23 4.68 -4.84
N LEU A 43 -17.20 5.37 -4.20
CA LEU A 43 -17.69 5.03 -2.87
C LEU A 43 -18.77 3.95 -2.89
N LEU A 44 -19.34 3.66 -4.06
CA LEU A 44 -20.45 2.71 -4.22
C LEU A 44 -20.12 1.29 -3.77
N PRO A 45 -18.92 0.71 -4.06
CA PRO A 45 -18.56 -0.61 -3.51
C PRO A 45 -18.51 -0.61 -1.98
N ILE A 46 -18.00 0.45 -1.38
CA ILE A 46 -17.91 0.60 0.08
C ILE A 46 -19.32 0.71 0.67
N ALA A 47 -20.17 1.52 0.07
CA ALA A 47 -21.57 1.66 0.51
C ALA A 47 -22.32 0.32 0.42
N LEU A 48 -22.14 -0.46 -0.64
CA LEU A 48 -22.72 -1.79 -0.78
C LEU A 48 -22.23 -2.73 0.33
N LEU A 49 -20.94 -2.75 0.63
CA LEU A 49 -20.40 -3.57 1.71
C LEU A 49 -20.93 -3.18 3.09
N LEU A 50 -21.12 -1.89 3.34
CA LEU A 50 -21.69 -1.40 4.61
C LEU A 50 -23.17 -1.74 4.74
N VAL A 51 -23.96 -1.56 3.67
CA VAL A 51 -25.40 -1.85 3.66
C VAL A 51 -25.66 -3.36 3.73
N PHE A 52 -24.95 -4.16 2.94
CA PHE A 52 -25.10 -5.63 2.91
C PHE A 52 -24.10 -6.31 3.84
N ASN A 53 -23.94 -5.78 5.04
CA ASN A 53 -23.15 -6.42 6.09
C ASN A 53 -24.05 -7.38 6.88
N LYS A 54 -23.45 -8.48 7.37
CA LYS A 54 -24.11 -9.47 8.24
C LYS A 54 -24.81 -8.83 9.45
N PHE A 55 -24.34 -7.67 9.88
CA PHE A 55 -24.88 -6.92 11.02
C PHE A 55 -26.19 -6.17 10.70
N VAL A 56 -26.39 -5.73 9.42
CA VAL A 56 -27.54 -4.93 9.01
C VAL A 56 -28.65 -5.81 8.39
N TRP A 57 -28.28 -6.71 7.48
CA TRP A 57 -29.24 -7.50 6.69
C TRP A 57 -29.06 -9.02 6.84
N GLY A 58 -28.14 -9.48 7.70
CA GLY A 58 -27.87 -10.91 7.88
C GLY A 58 -27.16 -11.60 6.69
N VAL A 59 -26.84 -10.88 5.64
CA VAL A 59 -26.18 -11.38 4.43
C VAL A 59 -24.77 -10.81 4.35
N SER A 60 -23.76 -11.66 4.23
CA SER A 60 -22.39 -11.23 4.00
C SER A 60 -22.11 -11.12 2.50
N MET A 61 -21.96 -9.89 2.00
CA MET A 61 -21.53 -9.67 0.64
C MET A 61 -20.00 -9.75 0.55
N ASN A 62 -19.50 -10.50 -0.43
CA ASN A 62 -18.07 -10.55 -0.72
C ASN A 62 -17.62 -9.25 -1.40
N VAL A 63 -16.38 -8.79 -1.12
CA VAL A 63 -15.77 -7.59 -1.71
C VAL A 63 -15.80 -7.67 -3.25
N ALA A 64 -15.46 -8.82 -3.84
CA ALA A 64 -15.49 -9.01 -5.28
C ALA A 64 -16.89 -8.80 -5.86
N THR A 65 -17.93 -9.33 -5.20
CA THR A 65 -19.33 -9.17 -5.61
C THR A 65 -19.76 -7.71 -5.53
N ALA A 66 -19.41 -7.01 -4.46
CA ALA A 66 -19.71 -5.58 -4.30
C ALA A 66 -19.05 -4.73 -5.40
N MET A 67 -17.78 -5.02 -5.72
CA MET A 67 -17.06 -4.33 -6.79
C MET A 67 -17.67 -4.60 -8.16
N PHE A 68 -18.12 -5.84 -8.42
CA PHE A 68 -18.74 -6.21 -9.69
C PHE A 68 -20.10 -5.53 -9.87
N ILE A 69 -20.93 -5.48 -8.82
CA ILE A 69 -22.22 -4.78 -8.83
C ILE A 69 -22.01 -3.28 -9.02
N ALA A 70 -21.05 -2.70 -8.31
CA ALA A 70 -20.72 -1.28 -8.44
C ALA A 70 -20.22 -0.92 -9.84
N TRP A 71 -19.42 -1.81 -10.48
CA TRP A 71 -18.99 -1.61 -11.84
C TRP A 71 -20.15 -1.65 -12.83
N ILE A 72 -21.06 -2.64 -12.72
CA ILE A 72 -22.27 -2.73 -13.58
C ILE A 72 -23.12 -1.47 -13.40
N ALA A 73 -23.36 -1.05 -12.16
CA ALA A 73 -24.13 0.17 -11.87
C ALA A 73 -23.46 1.42 -12.48
N SER A 74 -22.14 1.55 -12.34
CA SER A 74 -21.37 2.65 -12.92
C SER A 74 -21.44 2.66 -14.45
N PHE A 75 -21.40 1.50 -15.09
CA PHE A 75 -21.56 1.35 -16.53
C PHE A 75 -22.93 1.86 -17.01
N PHE A 76 -24.01 1.45 -16.34
CA PHE A 76 -25.35 1.92 -16.70
C PHE A 76 -25.54 3.41 -16.44
N ILE A 77 -25.00 3.94 -15.34
CA ILE A 77 -25.03 5.37 -15.04
C ILE A 77 -24.30 6.16 -16.15
N ASP A 78 -23.11 5.70 -16.54
CA ASP A 78 -22.34 6.34 -17.61
C ASP A 78 -23.07 6.29 -18.96
N LEU A 79 -23.65 5.14 -19.30
CA LEU A 79 -24.43 4.94 -20.51
C LEU A 79 -25.63 5.89 -20.60
N ILE A 80 -26.37 6.05 -19.51
CA ILE A 80 -27.53 6.96 -19.42
C ILE A 80 -27.10 8.42 -19.53
N THR A 81 -25.98 8.77 -18.87
CA THR A 81 -25.52 10.16 -18.78
C THR A 81 -24.89 10.63 -20.10
N ARG A 82 -24.01 9.84 -20.69
CA ARG A 82 -23.29 10.22 -21.92
C ARG A 82 -24.08 9.93 -23.19
N ARG A 83 -25.04 9.01 -23.14
CA ARG A 83 -25.83 8.55 -24.30
C ARG A 83 -24.98 8.08 -25.49
N ASN A 84 -23.74 7.71 -25.26
CA ASN A 84 -22.78 7.22 -26.22
C ASN A 84 -22.32 5.81 -25.87
N ILE A 85 -22.93 4.83 -26.46
CA ILE A 85 -22.68 3.40 -26.17
C ILE A 85 -21.21 3.04 -26.40
N LYS A 86 -20.60 3.53 -27.48
CA LYS A 86 -19.20 3.20 -27.81
C LYS A 86 -18.23 3.71 -26.75
N GLU A 87 -18.39 4.95 -26.30
CA GLU A 87 -17.54 5.57 -25.30
C GLU A 87 -17.68 4.89 -23.92
N SER A 88 -18.91 4.52 -23.53
CA SER A 88 -19.17 3.79 -22.29
C SER A 88 -18.56 2.37 -22.31
N PHE A 89 -18.59 1.69 -23.47
CA PHE A 89 -17.90 0.41 -23.64
C PHE A 89 -16.38 0.55 -23.57
N ASP A 90 -15.79 1.56 -24.22
CA ASP A 90 -14.34 1.80 -24.19
C ASP A 90 -13.84 2.08 -22.76
N LEU A 91 -14.59 2.85 -21.97
CA LEU A 91 -14.31 3.09 -20.55
C LEU A 91 -14.40 1.80 -19.71
N SER A 92 -15.41 0.97 -19.97
CA SER A 92 -15.54 -0.32 -19.30
C SER A 92 -14.42 -1.27 -19.68
N PHE A 93 -13.97 -1.26 -20.93
CA PHE A 93 -12.82 -2.05 -21.40
C PHE A 93 -11.51 -1.62 -20.72
N ALA A 94 -11.37 -0.34 -20.38
CA ALA A 94 -10.22 0.15 -19.62
C ALA A 94 -10.10 -0.52 -18.22
N MET A 95 -11.23 -0.86 -17.59
CA MET A 95 -11.24 -1.63 -16.34
C MET A 95 -10.66 -3.04 -16.54
N PHE A 96 -11.10 -3.77 -17.57
CA PHE A 96 -10.55 -5.11 -17.86
C PHE A 96 -9.07 -5.07 -18.20
N LYS A 97 -8.62 -4.04 -18.91
CA LYS A 97 -7.19 -3.81 -19.20
C LYS A 97 -6.40 -3.56 -17.89
N GLY A 98 -6.97 -2.76 -16.97
CA GLY A 98 -6.41 -2.53 -15.64
C GLY A 98 -6.32 -3.82 -14.83
N MET A 99 -7.38 -4.62 -14.79
CA MET A 99 -7.40 -5.94 -14.14
C MET A 99 -6.33 -6.87 -14.72
N GLY A 100 -6.19 -6.94 -16.04
CA GLY A 100 -5.14 -7.74 -16.71
C GLY A 100 -3.73 -7.31 -16.32
N SER A 101 -3.49 -6.00 -16.24
CA SER A 101 -2.20 -5.46 -15.78
C SER A 101 -1.90 -5.82 -14.32
N ILE A 102 -2.89 -5.70 -13.43
CA ILE A 102 -2.74 -6.07 -12.01
C ILE A 102 -2.55 -7.58 -11.88
N LEU A 103 -3.30 -8.39 -12.63
CA LEU A 103 -3.13 -9.84 -12.63
C LEU A 103 -1.70 -10.23 -13.01
N THR A 104 -1.18 -9.66 -14.09
CA THR A 104 0.17 -9.99 -14.58
C THR A 104 1.25 -9.51 -13.60
N SER A 105 1.14 -8.29 -13.07
CA SER A 105 2.16 -7.73 -12.18
C SER A 105 2.09 -8.29 -10.76
N THR A 106 0.90 -8.34 -10.16
CA THR A 106 0.74 -8.71 -8.75
C THR A 106 0.74 -10.22 -8.55
N VAL A 107 -0.04 -10.95 -9.35
CA VAL A 107 -0.09 -12.42 -9.23
C VAL A 107 1.22 -13.04 -9.65
N GLY A 108 1.84 -12.55 -10.73
CA GLY A 108 3.19 -12.98 -11.15
C GLY A 108 4.22 -12.78 -10.04
N LEU A 109 4.19 -11.60 -9.39
CA LEU A 109 5.07 -11.30 -8.26
C LEU A 109 4.84 -12.27 -7.08
N ILE A 110 3.58 -12.57 -6.73
CA ILE A 110 3.25 -13.49 -5.64
C ILE A 110 3.79 -14.90 -5.95
N PHE A 111 3.64 -15.38 -7.18
CA PHE A 111 4.18 -16.69 -7.58
C PHE A 111 5.71 -16.73 -7.44
N VAL A 112 6.41 -15.77 -8.03
CA VAL A 112 7.87 -15.69 -7.93
C VAL A 112 8.33 -15.57 -6.48
N ALA A 113 7.66 -14.76 -5.68
CA ALA A 113 7.94 -14.60 -4.26
C ALA A 113 7.75 -15.92 -3.48
N ALA A 114 6.69 -16.69 -3.76
CA ALA A 114 6.45 -17.98 -3.11
C ALA A 114 7.55 -19.01 -3.45
N PHE A 115 7.99 -19.08 -4.70
CA PHE A 115 9.11 -19.94 -5.11
C PHE A 115 10.42 -19.52 -4.43
N PHE A 116 10.70 -18.22 -4.39
CA PHE A 116 11.88 -17.68 -3.73
C PHE A 116 11.88 -18.00 -2.23
N ALA A 117 10.76 -17.76 -1.54
CA ALA A 117 10.62 -18.07 -0.13
C ALA A 117 10.79 -19.58 0.15
N LYS A 118 10.24 -20.45 -0.71
CA LYS A 118 10.44 -21.88 -0.60
C LYS A 118 11.89 -22.30 -0.78
N GLY A 119 12.59 -21.65 -1.71
CA GLY A 119 14.03 -21.83 -1.90
C GLY A 119 14.80 -21.43 -0.62
N LEU A 120 14.52 -20.28 -0.03
CA LEU A 120 15.14 -19.80 1.21
C LEU A 120 14.86 -20.75 2.39
N GLN A 121 13.64 -21.25 2.51
CA GLN A 121 13.30 -22.27 3.54
C GLN A 121 14.12 -23.53 3.37
N ASN A 122 14.23 -24.06 2.15
CA ASN A 122 14.98 -25.29 1.86
C ASN A 122 16.48 -25.16 2.12
N ILE A 123 17.05 -23.98 1.95
CA ILE A 123 18.47 -23.67 2.27
C ILE A 123 18.68 -23.51 3.80
N GLY A 124 17.59 -23.47 4.59
CA GLY A 124 17.66 -23.35 6.05
C GLY A 124 17.87 -21.92 6.56
N ILE A 125 17.64 -20.89 5.73
CA ILE A 125 17.81 -19.49 6.15
C ILE A 125 16.89 -19.14 7.33
N VAL A 126 15.67 -19.69 7.36
CA VAL A 126 14.75 -19.47 8.49
C VAL A 126 15.38 -20.01 9.78
N ALA A 127 15.90 -21.24 9.75
CA ALA A 127 16.57 -21.82 10.92
C ALA A 127 17.80 -20.99 11.35
N LEU A 128 18.60 -20.52 10.40
CA LEU A 128 19.76 -19.68 10.68
C LEU A 128 19.37 -18.36 11.33
N LEU A 129 18.34 -17.69 10.85
CA LEU A 129 17.82 -16.45 11.43
C LEU A 129 17.24 -16.66 12.83
N MET A 130 16.51 -17.77 13.04
CA MET A 130 15.93 -18.09 14.34
C MET A 130 17.01 -18.45 15.38
N HIS A 131 17.99 -19.29 15.03
CA HIS A 131 19.13 -19.59 15.90
C HIS A 131 19.96 -18.36 16.20
N GLY A 132 20.15 -17.46 15.22
CA GLY A 132 20.80 -16.17 15.43
C GLY A 132 20.04 -15.30 16.43
N ALA A 133 18.73 -15.22 16.30
CA ALA A 133 17.87 -14.46 17.22
C ALA A 133 17.87 -15.04 18.63
N ASP A 134 17.79 -16.36 18.76
CA ASP A 134 17.85 -17.06 20.06
C ASP A 134 19.20 -16.88 20.75
N SER A 135 20.31 -16.92 19.99
CA SER A 135 21.67 -16.74 20.55
C SER A 135 21.90 -15.37 21.19
N ILE A 136 21.14 -14.36 20.79
CA ILE A 136 21.17 -13.00 21.36
C ILE A 136 19.95 -12.71 22.25
N GLY A 137 19.13 -13.72 22.55
CA GLY A 137 18.01 -13.64 23.49
C GLY A 137 16.83 -12.77 23.01
N LEU A 138 16.65 -12.62 21.70
CA LEU A 138 15.61 -11.73 21.15
C LEU A 138 14.18 -12.27 21.30
N GLY A 139 13.98 -13.57 21.40
CA GLY A 139 12.66 -14.19 21.45
C GLY A 139 11.79 -13.89 20.20
N TYR A 140 10.50 -14.17 20.29
CA TYR A 140 9.56 -13.97 19.20
C TYR A 140 9.40 -12.50 18.79
N THR A 141 9.18 -11.62 19.77
CA THR A 141 8.98 -10.18 19.51
C THR A 141 10.22 -9.53 18.91
N GLY A 142 11.42 -9.84 19.43
CA GLY A 142 12.65 -9.32 18.87
C GLY A 142 12.91 -9.80 17.45
N SER A 143 12.62 -11.08 17.15
CA SER A 143 12.71 -11.63 15.81
C SER A 143 11.71 -10.96 14.84
N SER A 144 10.52 -10.64 15.32
CA SER A 144 9.50 -9.90 14.55
C SER A 144 9.98 -8.49 14.20
N VAL A 145 10.63 -7.80 15.14
CA VAL A 145 11.23 -6.48 14.90
C VAL A 145 12.35 -6.56 13.85
N VAL A 146 13.24 -7.55 13.95
CA VAL A 146 14.34 -7.73 12.98
C VAL A 146 13.79 -8.00 11.59
N LEU A 147 12.82 -8.91 11.44
CA LEU A 147 12.20 -9.20 10.14
C LEU A 147 11.47 -7.99 9.57
N SER A 148 10.77 -7.22 10.40
CA SER A 148 10.11 -5.99 9.96
C SER A 148 11.12 -4.93 9.49
N ALA A 149 12.26 -4.82 10.15
CA ALA A 149 13.34 -3.92 9.74
C ALA A 149 13.96 -4.34 8.39
N ILE A 150 14.18 -5.65 8.20
CA ILE A 150 14.68 -6.19 6.91
C ILE A 150 13.69 -5.88 5.78
N VAL A 151 12.38 -6.14 5.99
CA VAL A 151 11.34 -5.78 5.01
C VAL A 151 11.35 -4.27 4.73
N GLY A 152 11.50 -3.46 5.77
CA GLY A 152 11.59 -2.02 5.64
C GLY A 152 12.77 -1.56 4.76
N VAL A 153 13.96 -2.11 5.00
CA VAL A 153 15.16 -1.82 4.19
C VAL A 153 14.95 -2.25 2.74
N VAL A 154 14.44 -3.47 2.51
CA VAL A 154 14.14 -3.96 1.15
C VAL A 154 13.11 -3.05 0.47
N THR A 155 12.10 -2.59 1.20
CA THR A 155 11.10 -1.65 0.68
C THR A 155 11.71 -0.31 0.27
N ILE A 156 12.61 0.24 1.08
CA ILE A 156 13.31 1.49 0.75
C ILE A 156 14.16 1.32 -0.52
N LEU A 157 14.86 0.21 -0.63
CA LEU A 157 15.74 -0.06 -1.78
C LEU A 157 14.94 -0.31 -3.07
N THR A 158 13.85 -1.05 -3.00
CA THR A 158 13.05 -1.44 -4.17
C THR A 158 11.95 -0.43 -4.53
N GLY A 159 11.54 0.41 -3.59
CA GLY A 159 10.40 1.33 -3.74
C GLY A 159 9.03 0.64 -3.70
N SER A 160 8.98 -0.67 -3.45
CA SER A 160 7.75 -1.47 -3.47
C SER A 160 7.53 -2.20 -2.16
N GLY A 161 6.61 -1.69 -1.33
CA GLY A 161 6.20 -2.36 -0.09
C GLY A 161 5.54 -3.72 -0.36
N VAL A 162 4.70 -3.80 -1.40
CA VAL A 162 4.05 -5.06 -1.79
C VAL A 162 5.08 -6.12 -2.17
N ALA A 163 6.09 -5.77 -2.99
CA ALA A 163 7.13 -6.71 -3.39
C ALA A 163 7.96 -7.20 -2.20
N ALA A 164 8.39 -6.30 -1.33
CA ALA A 164 9.16 -6.63 -0.14
C ALA A 164 8.36 -7.53 0.82
N PHE A 165 7.11 -7.15 1.12
CA PHE A 165 6.25 -7.90 2.02
C PHE A 165 5.90 -9.27 1.45
N THR A 166 5.46 -9.38 0.18
CA THR A 166 5.10 -10.67 -0.40
C THR A 166 6.27 -11.63 -0.51
N SER A 167 7.49 -11.12 -0.74
CA SER A 167 8.69 -11.94 -0.83
C SER A 167 9.10 -12.52 0.52
N LEU A 168 9.09 -11.71 1.58
CA LEU A 168 9.58 -12.11 2.90
C LEU A 168 8.46 -12.58 3.84
N GLY A 169 7.23 -12.14 3.65
CA GLY A 169 6.08 -12.54 4.45
C GLY A 169 5.77 -14.04 4.37
N GLN A 170 6.17 -14.70 3.28
CA GLN A 170 6.05 -16.15 3.13
C GLN A 170 6.94 -16.94 4.13
N LEU A 171 7.93 -16.28 4.74
CA LEU A 171 8.77 -16.89 5.77
C LEU A 171 8.11 -16.91 7.15
N VAL A 172 7.12 -16.03 7.38
CA VAL A 172 6.48 -15.84 8.71
C VAL A 172 5.90 -17.12 9.28
N PRO A 173 5.14 -17.96 8.53
CA PRO A 173 4.57 -19.17 9.12
C PRO A 173 5.63 -20.11 9.70
N ALA A 174 6.74 -20.31 8.99
CA ALA A 174 7.83 -21.16 9.45
C ALA A 174 8.60 -20.50 10.63
N ALA A 175 8.81 -19.20 10.57
CA ALA A 175 9.48 -18.45 11.62
C ALA A 175 8.65 -18.42 12.93
N ALA A 176 7.36 -18.13 12.85
CA ALA A 176 6.47 -18.08 14.01
C ALA A 176 6.30 -19.47 14.66
N GLN A 177 6.19 -20.52 13.84
CA GLN A 177 6.06 -21.89 14.32
C GLN A 177 7.27 -22.34 15.15
N SER A 178 8.48 -21.87 14.86
CA SER A 178 9.68 -22.18 15.66
C SER A 178 9.62 -21.63 17.08
N PHE A 179 8.80 -20.58 17.33
CA PHE A 179 8.51 -20.04 18.65
C PHE A 179 7.20 -20.55 19.26
N GLY A 180 6.44 -21.41 18.56
CA GLY A 180 5.12 -21.86 18.99
C GLY A 180 4.02 -20.80 18.85
N GLU A 181 4.25 -19.77 18.03
CA GLU A 181 3.36 -18.62 17.85
C GLU A 181 2.59 -18.67 16.52
N ASN A 182 1.49 -17.91 16.43
CA ASN A 182 0.62 -17.91 15.24
C ASN A 182 1.10 -16.98 14.11
N GLY A 183 2.12 -16.15 14.35
CA GLY A 183 2.72 -15.24 13.36
C GLY A 183 1.92 -13.97 13.05
N ILE A 184 0.79 -13.71 13.69
CA ILE A 184 -0.06 -12.54 13.38
C ILE A 184 0.68 -11.23 13.67
N SER A 185 1.29 -11.09 14.85
CA SER A 185 2.02 -9.88 15.21
C SER A 185 3.26 -9.67 14.33
N MET A 186 3.99 -10.75 14.01
CA MET A 186 5.13 -10.72 13.09
C MET A 186 4.71 -10.24 11.70
N MET A 187 3.62 -10.80 11.14
CA MET A 187 3.08 -10.40 9.85
C MET A 187 2.58 -8.96 9.85
N LEU A 188 1.92 -8.52 10.93
CA LEU A 188 1.44 -7.16 11.09
C LEU A 188 2.59 -6.14 11.14
N MET A 189 3.66 -6.43 11.89
CA MET A 189 4.86 -5.58 11.93
C MET A 189 5.51 -5.47 10.55
N MET A 190 5.69 -6.58 9.84
CA MET A 190 6.30 -6.61 8.52
C MET A 190 5.45 -5.86 7.48
N HIS A 191 4.13 -6.10 7.47
CA HIS A 191 3.22 -5.42 6.53
C HIS A 191 3.19 -3.92 6.76
N THR A 192 3.02 -3.49 8.00
CA THR A 192 2.97 -2.06 8.33
C THR A 192 4.31 -1.38 8.06
N ALA A 193 5.43 -2.03 8.37
CA ALA A 193 6.77 -1.54 8.02
C ALA A 193 6.92 -1.32 6.51
N SER A 194 6.46 -2.29 5.70
CA SER A 194 6.56 -2.20 4.24
C SER A 194 5.79 -1.01 3.67
N GLU A 195 4.61 -0.72 4.19
CA GLU A 195 3.79 0.40 3.72
C GLU A 195 4.31 1.76 4.21
N MET A 196 4.74 1.84 5.47
CA MET A 196 5.24 3.11 6.04
C MET A 196 6.59 3.50 5.46
N LEU A 197 7.53 2.57 5.35
CA LEU A 197 8.90 2.86 4.92
C LEU A 197 9.02 3.03 3.41
N ARG A 198 8.00 2.63 2.63
CA ARG A 198 7.93 2.91 1.19
C ARG A 198 7.99 4.42 0.87
N ALA A 199 7.43 5.27 1.73
CA ALA A 199 7.50 6.72 1.57
C ALA A 199 8.90 7.31 1.80
N MET A 200 9.86 6.51 2.24
CA MET A 200 11.27 6.88 2.37
C MET A 200 12.11 6.44 1.16
N SER A 201 11.50 5.79 0.17
CA SER A 201 12.20 5.34 -1.02
C SER A 201 12.19 6.39 -2.12
N PRO A 202 13.36 6.84 -2.61
CA PRO A 202 13.43 7.77 -3.74
C PRO A 202 12.98 7.15 -5.07
N VAL A 203 12.93 5.83 -5.16
CA VAL A 203 12.51 5.09 -6.35
C VAL A 203 11.04 4.64 -6.27
N ALA A 204 10.33 4.92 -5.18
CA ALA A 204 8.91 4.62 -5.07
C ALA A 204 8.09 5.45 -6.07
N GLY A 205 7.23 4.79 -6.85
CA GLY A 205 6.43 5.45 -7.90
C GLY A 205 5.65 6.66 -7.39
N VAL A 206 5.08 6.58 -6.18
CA VAL A 206 4.35 7.70 -5.55
C VAL A 206 5.28 8.90 -5.32
N ILE A 207 6.51 8.66 -4.82
CA ILE A 207 7.49 9.73 -4.58
C ILE A 207 7.93 10.37 -5.89
N ILE A 208 8.18 9.57 -6.93
CA ILE A 208 8.58 10.06 -8.27
C ILE A 208 7.46 10.92 -8.87
N ILE A 209 6.21 10.45 -8.80
CA ILE A 209 5.06 11.17 -9.35
C ILE A 209 4.86 12.51 -8.61
N VAL A 210 4.85 12.49 -7.27
CA VAL A 210 4.67 13.72 -6.47
C VAL A 210 5.82 14.70 -6.66
N ALA A 211 7.07 14.20 -6.70
CA ALA A 211 8.24 15.02 -6.97
C ALA A 211 8.20 15.64 -8.37
N GLY A 212 7.72 14.89 -9.37
CA GLY A 212 7.51 15.38 -10.73
C GLY A 212 6.47 16.52 -10.79
N PHE A 213 5.34 16.37 -10.12
CA PHE A 213 4.33 17.42 -10.02
C PHE A 213 4.85 18.66 -9.27
N ALA A 214 5.59 18.45 -8.19
CA ALA A 214 6.16 19.54 -7.40
C ALA A 214 7.43 20.17 -8.05
N LYS A 215 7.89 19.61 -9.19
CA LYS A 215 9.14 20.03 -9.87
C LYS A 215 10.36 20.05 -8.94
N VAL A 216 10.43 19.07 -8.02
CA VAL A 216 11.54 18.90 -7.07
C VAL A 216 12.21 17.54 -7.24
N ASN A 217 13.44 17.40 -6.73
CA ASN A 217 14.12 16.11 -6.75
C ASN A 217 13.45 15.12 -5.79
N PRO A 218 13.22 13.85 -6.19
CA PRO A 218 12.67 12.81 -5.30
C PRO A 218 13.41 12.68 -3.96
N LEU A 219 14.73 12.86 -3.93
CA LEU A 219 15.52 12.86 -2.70
C LEU A 219 15.14 13.99 -1.73
N THR A 220 14.72 15.12 -2.23
CA THR A 220 14.23 16.24 -1.40
C THR A 220 12.91 15.87 -0.70
N MET A 221 12.04 15.14 -1.41
CA MET A 221 10.80 14.62 -0.82
C MET A 221 11.10 13.59 0.26
N VAL A 222 12.01 12.65 -0.03
CA VAL A 222 12.42 11.61 0.94
C VAL A 222 12.99 12.21 2.22
N LYS A 223 13.85 13.23 2.14
CA LYS A 223 14.37 13.92 3.34
C LYS A 223 13.26 14.43 4.26
N ARG A 224 12.13 14.85 3.69
CA ARG A 224 10.99 15.35 4.45
C ARG A 224 10.13 14.25 5.05
N THR A 225 10.15 13.03 4.47
CA THR A 225 9.34 11.89 4.93
C THR A 225 10.08 11.00 5.93
N ILE A 226 11.41 11.02 5.97
CA ILE A 226 12.22 10.16 6.87
C ILE A 226 11.77 10.28 8.33
N VAL A 227 11.74 11.49 8.88
CA VAL A 227 11.43 11.70 10.29
C VAL A 227 10.03 11.22 10.67
N PRO A 228 8.95 11.63 9.97
CA PRO A 228 7.62 11.15 10.29
C PRO A 228 7.44 9.63 10.08
N CYS A 229 8.05 9.06 9.05
CA CYS A 229 7.96 7.61 8.80
C CYS A 229 8.71 6.79 9.85
N LEU A 230 9.92 7.19 10.24
CA LEU A 230 10.65 6.53 11.32
C LEU A 230 9.93 6.66 12.66
N THR A 231 9.38 7.84 12.97
CA THR A 231 8.59 8.03 14.20
C THR A 231 7.37 7.11 14.20
N GLY A 232 6.63 7.04 13.08
CA GLY A 232 5.49 6.14 12.93
C GLY A 232 5.89 4.68 13.05
N TYR A 233 7.00 4.27 12.43
CA TYR A 233 7.52 2.91 12.52
C TYR A 233 7.86 2.52 13.95
N VAL A 234 8.56 3.38 14.70
CA VAL A 234 8.90 3.11 16.12
C VAL A 234 7.63 3.01 16.97
N VAL A 235 6.68 3.93 16.80
CA VAL A 235 5.39 3.87 17.51
C VAL A 235 4.64 2.58 17.20
N MET A 236 4.62 2.17 15.93
CA MET A 236 4.01 0.90 15.52
C MET A 236 4.68 -0.30 16.20
N LEU A 237 6.02 -0.36 16.19
CA LEU A 237 6.76 -1.44 16.87
C LEU A 237 6.38 -1.54 18.34
N ILE A 238 6.38 -0.40 19.05
CA ILE A 238 6.02 -0.36 20.49
C ILE A 238 4.57 -0.83 20.67
N THR A 239 3.64 -0.31 19.84
CA THR A 239 2.21 -0.64 19.95
C THR A 239 1.96 -2.13 19.73
N VAL A 240 2.54 -2.72 18.69
CA VAL A 240 2.34 -4.15 18.41
C VAL A 240 3.02 -5.02 19.45
N SER A 241 4.21 -4.64 19.94
CA SER A 241 4.91 -5.38 21.01
C SER A 241 4.19 -5.33 22.37
N VAL A 242 3.33 -4.34 22.59
CA VAL A 242 2.55 -4.21 23.85
C VAL A 242 1.20 -4.92 23.74
N LEU A 243 0.61 -4.98 22.55
CA LEU A 243 -0.73 -5.56 22.32
C LEU A 243 -0.70 -7.07 22.07
N PHE A 244 0.42 -7.59 21.60
CA PHE A 244 0.61 -9.00 21.21
C PHE A 244 1.90 -9.56 21.83
#